data_4d24a6516c084b645d377f9b59d04067
#
_entry.id   4d24a6516c084b645d377f9b59d04067
#
_cell.length_a   1.000
_cell.length_b   1.000
_cell.length_c   1.000
_cell.angle_alpha   90.00
_cell.angle_beta   90.00
_cell.angle_gamma   90.00
#
_symmetry.space_group_name_H-M   'P 1'
#
loop_
_entity.id
_entity.type
_entity.pdbx_description
1 polymer ?
#
loop_
_entity_poly.entity_id
_entity_poly.type
_entity_poly.pdbx_seq_one_letter_code
_entity_poly.pdbx_strand_id
1 'polypeptide(L)'
;RTETKNMNSFRAIVREIEYEVGRQIEVIEAGGKIEQETLRWDDVSGKTFSMRDKEDAEDYRYFPEPDLVAIKLSDEYIEKVRSSLPELPENRKKRYLEEYELSQKDATLLTASKYLSDLFEGTLKIYGTPKAIANWILSDISRIINEKEIEANEIPFTAKELAKVIELIDNGTISSAIAKKVIEELFENPENPEDIIKEKGWIQISDEGAIKEVVLKILDNNPQSIICLLYTSPSPRDRG
;
A
#
# COMPACT_ATOMS: atom_id res chain seq x y z
N ARG A 1 -12.67 8.11 29.42
CA ARG A 1 -12.71 8.96 28.23
C ARG A 1 -12.70 10.41 28.64
N THR A 2 -11.73 11.18 28.19
CA THR A 2 -11.63 12.62 28.41
C THR A 2 -11.97 13.37 27.13
N GLU A 3 -12.56 14.54 27.27
CA GLU A 3 -12.85 15.47 26.19
C GLU A 3 -12.17 16.79 26.51
N THR A 4 -11.28 17.26 25.65
CA THR A 4 -10.58 18.53 25.90
C THR A 4 -11.11 19.61 24.96
N LYS A 5 -11.30 20.80 25.52
CA LYS A 5 -11.80 22.01 24.84
C LYS A 5 -10.78 23.16 24.90
N ASN A 6 -11.03 24.20 24.12
CA ASN A 6 -10.25 25.45 24.11
C ASN A 6 -8.86 25.35 23.44
N MET A 7 -8.73 24.51 22.41
CA MET A 7 -7.53 24.44 21.59
C MET A 7 -7.72 25.30 20.34
N ASN A 8 -6.88 26.29 20.15
CA ASN A 8 -7.01 27.29 19.05
C ASN A 8 -6.03 27.09 17.89
N SER A 9 -5.20 26.05 17.93
CA SER A 9 -4.23 25.76 16.89
C SER A 9 -3.88 24.27 16.86
N PHE A 10 -3.44 23.76 15.70
CA PHE A 10 -2.93 22.40 15.59
C PHE A 10 -1.78 22.10 16.56
N ARG A 11 -0.91 23.10 16.80
CA ARG A 11 0.18 22.97 17.77
C ARG A 11 -0.32 22.82 19.21
N ALA A 12 -1.40 23.53 19.56
CA ALA A 12 -2.04 23.39 20.88
C ALA A 12 -2.64 21.99 21.05
N ILE A 13 -3.24 21.42 20.00
CA ILE A 13 -3.79 20.06 20.01
C ILE A 13 -2.68 19.03 20.28
N VAL A 14 -1.54 19.14 19.59
CA VAL A 14 -0.42 18.20 19.79
C VAL A 14 0.08 18.26 21.23
N ARG A 15 0.33 19.48 21.77
CA ARG A 15 0.81 19.66 23.16
C ARG A 15 -0.19 19.17 24.18
N GLU A 16 -1.46 19.38 23.93
CA GLU A 16 -2.53 18.89 24.81
C GLU A 16 -2.56 17.38 24.86
N ILE A 17 -2.51 16.71 23.70
CA ILE A 17 -2.49 15.25 23.62
C ILE A 17 -1.26 14.68 24.37
N GLU A 18 -0.09 15.24 24.13
CA GLU A 18 1.14 14.81 24.81
C GLU A 18 1.04 14.97 26.33
N TYR A 19 0.52 16.10 26.81
CA TYR A 19 0.31 16.34 28.22
C TYR A 19 -0.71 15.37 28.83
N GLU A 20 -1.87 15.21 28.18
CA GLU A 20 -2.95 14.37 28.70
C GLU A 20 -2.59 12.88 28.70
N VAL A 21 -1.87 12.40 27.70
CA VAL A 21 -1.31 11.04 27.67
C VAL A 21 -0.38 10.82 28.87
N GLY A 22 0.55 11.77 29.13
CA GLY A 22 1.43 11.70 30.29
C GLY A 22 0.67 11.66 31.60
N ARG A 23 -0.30 12.57 31.79
CA ARG A 23 -1.15 12.62 32.99
C ARG A 23 -1.90 11.31 33.20
N GLN A 24 -2.48 10.74 32.15
CA GLN A 24 -3.24 9.49 32.26
C GLN A 24 -2.35 8.31 32.62
N ILE A 25 -1.14 8.24 32.06
CA ILE A 25 -0.15 7.22 32.42
C ILE A 25 0.21 7.32 33.91
N GLU A 26 0.54 8.52 34.42
CA GLU A 26 0.87 8.74 35.81
C GLU A 26 -0.27 8.31 36.74
N VAL A 27 -1.52 8.64 36.41
CA VAL A 27 -2.70 8.23 37.19
C VAL A 27 -2.84 6.70 37.25
N ILE A 28 -2.67 6.03 36.12
CA ILE A 28 -2.79 4.57 36.05
C ILE A 28 -1.64 3.88 36.79
N GLU A 29 -0.41 4.35 36.64
CA GLU A 29 0.77 3.82 37.35
C GLU A 29 0.68 4.00 38.85
N ALA A 30 0.04 5.09 39.31
CA ALA A 30 -0.27 5.32 40.70
C ALA A 30 -1.44 4.45 41.25
N GLY A 31 -2.03 3.58 40.42
CA GLY A 31 -3.17 2.72 40.77
C GLY A 31 -4.52 3.43 40.75
N GLY A 32 -4.59 4.64 40.18
CA GLY A 32 -5.82 5.41 40.00
C GLY A 32 -6.63 4.95 38.79
N LYS A 33 -7.79 5.60 38.61
CA LYS A 33 -8.65 5.40 37.44
C LYS A 33 -8.83 6.71 36.69
N ILE A 34 -8.93 6.62 35.37
CA ILE A 34 -9.25 7.76 34.53
C ILE A 34 -10.77 7.95 34.53
N GLU A 35 -11.22 9.05 35.06
CA GLU A 35 -12.63 9.44 35.07
C GLU A 35 -13.05 10.05 33.74
N GLN A 36 -14.35 9.99 33.43
CA GLN A 36 -14.89 10.59 32.23
C GLN A 36 -15.23 12.05 32.52
N GLU A 37 -14.37 12.95 32.05
CA GLU A 37 -14.47 14.38 32.34
C GLU A 37 -14.29 15.23 31.09
N THR A 38 -14.74 16.49 31.16
CA THR A 38 -14.45 17.53 30.18
C THR A 38 -13.35 18.43 30.74
N LEU A 39 -12.26 18.54 30.03
CA LEU A 39 -11.09 19.32 30.37
C LEU A 39 -11.01 20.59 29.50
N ARG A 40 -10.39 21.63 30.03
CA ARG A 40 -10.00 22.84 29.32
C ARG A 40 -8.49 22.90 29.20
N TRP A 41 -8.01 23.03 27.96
CA TRP A 41 -6.60 23.33 27.73
C TRP A 41 -6.29 24.78 28.06
N ASP A 42 -5.22 25.02 28.76
CA ASP A 42 -4.64 26.33 28.96
C ASP A 42 -3.27 26.42 28.28
N ASP A 43 -3.22 27.17 27.21
CA ASP A 43 -2.04 27.28 26.35
C ASP A 43 -0.87 28.00 27.04
N VAL A 44 -1.15 28.84 28.04
CA VAL A 44 -0.15 29.59 28.81
C VAL A 44 0.57 28.70 29.80
N SER A 45 -0.18 27.93 30.60
CA SER A 45 0.39 26.98 31.58
C SER A 45 0.80 25.64 30.96
N GLY A 46 0.31 25.32 29.75
CA GLY A 46 0.53 24.03 29.09
C GLY A 46 -0.10 22.86 29.88
N LYS A 47 -1.26 23.05 30.46
CA LYS A 47 -1.95 22.06 31.30
C LYS A 47 -3.43 21.99 31.00
N THR A 48 -4.04 20.87 31.38
CA THR A 48 -5.50 20.69 31.35
C THR A 48 -6.08 20.97 32.72
N PHE A 49 -7.27 21.55 32.78
CA PHE A 49 -8.05 21.80 33.98
C PHE A 49 -9.44 21.19 33.81
N SER A 50 -9.92 20.49 34.85
CA SER A 50 -11.28 19.95 34.83
C SER A 50 -12.30 21.08 34.77
N MET A 51 -13.25 20.96 33.86
CA MET A 51 -14.37 21.89 33.73
C MET A 51 -15.66 21.29 34.31
N ARG A 52 -15.86 20.01 34.10
CA ARG A 52 -17.09 19.31 34.45
C ARG A 52 -16.80 17.82 34.48
N ASP A 53 -17.19 17.18 35.52
CA ASP A 53 -17.24 15.73 35.63
C ASP A 53 -18.46 15.24 34.84
N LYS A 54 -18.23 14.26 33.97
CA LYS A 54 -19.33 13.56 33.31
C LYS A 54 -19.76 12.41 34.22
N GLU A 55 -20.34 12.77 35.35
CA GLU A 55 -20.92 11.80 36.27
C GLU A 55 -22.13 11.17 35.60
N ASP A 56 -22.16 9.86 35.62
CA ASP A 56 -23.22 8.91 35.30
C ASP A 56 -24.01 9.08 33.98
N ALA A 57 -24.37 7.95 33.39
CA ALA A 57 -25.24 7.84 32.21
C ALA A 57 -26.60 8.57 32.39
N GLU A 58 -27.01 8.83 33.63
CA GLU A 58 -28.24 9.53 33.98
C GLU A 58 -28.24 11.01 33.57
N ASP A 59 -27.10 11.71 33.63
CA ASP A 59 -27.00 13.12 33.23
C ASP A 59 -27.24 13.29 31.70
N TYR A 60 -26.93 12.26 30.91
CA TYR A 60 -27.18 12.23 29.47
C TYR A 60 -28.53 11.62 29.13
N ARG A 61 -29.33 11.19 30.11
CA ARG A 61 -30.59 10.51 29.89
C ARG A 61 -30.48 9.26 29.02
N TYR A 62 -29.39 8.48 29.18
CA TYR A 62 -29.21 7.18 28.52
C TYR A 62 -30.14 6.15 29.17
N PHE A 63 -31.37 6.10 28.72
CA PHE A 63 -32.34 5.07 29.07
C PHE A 63 -32.85 4.40 27.79
N PRO A 64 -33.30 3.15 27.86
CA PRO A 64 -33.88 2.48 26.71
C PRO A 64 -35.06 3.27 26.16
N GLU A 65 -35.05 3.50 24.85
CA GLU A 65 -36.16 4.14 24.18
C GLU A 65 -37.40 3.23 24.28
N PRO A 66 -38.56 3.69 24.83
CA PRO A 66 -39.71 2.83 25.06
C PRO A 66 -40.30 2.26 23.78
N ASP A 67 -40.12 2.93 22.64
CA ASP A 67 -40.64 2.50 21.34
C ASP A 67 -39.70 1.51 20.62
N LEU A 68 -38.53 1.27 21.14
CA LEU A 68 -37.54 0.33 20.57
C LEU A 68 -37.50 -0.97 21.38
N VAL A 69 -37.88 -2.05 20.76
CA VAL A 69 -37.84 -3.37 21.37
C VAL A 69 -36.40 -3.86 21.44
N ALA A 70 -36.03 -4.51 22.55
CA ALA A 70 -34.72 -5.09 22.72
C ALA A 70 -34.44 -6.17 21.65
N ILE A 71 -33.37 -6.01 20.88
CA ILE A 71 -32.93 -6.98 19.90
C ILE A 71 -32.01 -8.00 20.59
N LYS A 72 -32.43 -9.26 20.61
CA LYS A 72 -31.60 -10.38 21.12
C LYS A 72 -31.05 -11.15 19.93
N LEU A 73 -29.74 -11.19 19.83
CA LEU A 73 -29.05 -12.02 18.84
C LEU A 73 -28.77 -13.40 19.49
N SER A 74 -29.08 -14.47 18.77
CA SER A 74 -28.71 -15.81 19.22
C SER A 74 -27.23 -16.08 19.00
N ASP A 75 -26.65 -16.94 19.81
CA ASP A 75 -25.25 -17.34 19.65
C ASP A 75 -25.00 -18.00 18.29
N GLU A 76 -25.99 -18.73 17.76
CA GLU A 76 -25.93 -19.30 16.42
C GLU A 76 -25.84 -18.23 15.32
N TYR A 77 -26.59 -17.13 15.47
CA TYR A 77 -26.50 -16.03 14.52
C TYR A 77 -25.13 -15.33 14.58
N ILE A 78 -24.63 -15.11 15.79
CA ILE A 78 -23.31 -14.51 16.00
C ILE A 78 -22.20 -15.38 15.38
N GLU A 79 -22.28 -16.71 15.59
CA GLU A 79 -21.29 -17.65 15.04
C GLU A 79 -21.40 -17.76 13.50
N LYS A 80 -22.61 -17.70 12.96
CA LYS A 80 -22.81 -17.63 11.51
C LYS A 80 -22.18 -16.38 10.91
N VAL A 81 -22.35 -15.22 11.53
CA VAL A 81 -21.72 -13.98 11.09
C VAL A 81 -20.19 -14.09 11.21
N ARG A 82 -19.71 -14.58 12.35
CA ARG A 82 -18.26 -14.79 12.58
C ARG A 82 -17.63 -15.68 11.53
N SER A 83 -18.27 -16.79 11.19
CA SER A 83 -17.77 -17.74 10.17
C SER A 83 -17.83 -17.17 8.74
N SER A 84 -18.68 -16.17 8.50
CA SER A 84 -18.80 -15.50 7.20
C SER A 84 -17.84 -14.31 7.04
N LEU A 85 -17.13 -13.91 8.10
CA LEU A 85 -16.17 -12.82 8.01
C LEU A 85 -15.00 -13.21 7.10
N PRO A 86 -14.61 -12.34 6.17
CA PRO A 86 -13.39 -12.53 5.41
C PRO A 86 -12.17 -12.40 6.33
N GLU A 87 -11.01 -12.86 5.85
CA GLU A 87 -9.75 -12.65 6.56
C GLU A 87 -9.52 -11.16 6.83
N LEU A 88 -9.31 -10.82 8.10
CA LEU A 88 -9.08 -9.43 8.51
C LEU A 88 -7.68 -8.94 8.08
N PRO A 89 -7.49 -7.64 7.84
CA PRO A 89 -6.23 -7.08 7.38
C PRO A 89 -5.02 -7.45 8.26
N GLU A 90 -5.20 -7.49 9.58
CA GLU A 90 -4.12 -7.86 10.51
C GLU A 90 -3.69 -9.33 10.35
N ASN A 91 -4.64 -10.24 10.18
CA ASN A 91 -4.34 -11.66 9.95
C ASN A 91 -3.68 -11.86 8.58
N ARG A 92 -4.19 -11.16 7.56
CA ARG A 92 -3.63 -11.16 6.21
C ARG A 92 -2.19 -10.64 6.21
N LYS A 93 -1.92 -9.54 6.92
CA LYS A 93 -0.58 -8.99 7.09
C LYS A 93 0.37 -9.98 7.76
N LYS A 94 -0.08 -10.63 8.84
CA LYS A 94 0.71 -11.66 9.53
C LYS A 94 1.05 -12.81 8.59
N ARG A 95 0.08 -13.29 7.82
CA ARG A 95 0.28 -14.33 6.80
C ARG A 95 1.28 -13.90 5.73
N TYR A 96 1.23 -12.64 5.26
CA TYR A 96 2.19 -12.13 4.28
C TYR A 96 3.63 -12.09 4.79
N LEU A 97 3.81 -11.83 6.07
CA LEU A 97 5.13 -11.87 6.72
C LEU A 97 5.63 -13.31 6.90
N GLU A 98 4.77 -14.22 7.37
CA GLU A 98 5.14 -15.59 7.74
C GLU A 98 5.24 -16.53 6.54
N GLU A 99 4.28 -16.49 5.61
CA GLU A 99 4.19 -17.42 4.49
C GLU A 99 4.89 -16.90 3.23
N TYR A 100 4.82 -15.60 2.97
CA TYR A 100 5.36 -15.01 1.74
C TYR A 100 6.68 -14.27 1.95
N GLU A 101 7.18 -14.23 3.18
CA GLU A 101 8.44 -13.56 3.55
C GLU A 101 8.56 -12.13 3.02
N LEU A 102 7.44 -11.41 2.99
CA LEU A 102 7.43 -10.00 2.61
C LEU A 102 7.98 -9.13 3.75
N SER A 103 8.50 -7.96 3.40
CA SER A 103 8.91 -7.00 4.42
C SER A 103 7.71 -6.46 5.20
N GLN A 104 7.93 -6.03 6.46
CA GLN A 104 6.91 -5.39 7.28
C GLN A 104 6.24 -4.20 6.56
N LYS A 105 7.03 -3.44 5.82
CA LYS A 105 6.58 -2.30 5.04
C LYS A 105 5.65 -2.75 3.90
N ASP A 106 6.08 -3.71 3.10
CA ASP A 106 5.32 -4.18 1.93
C ASP A 106 4.00 -4.85 2.36
N ALA A 107 4.05 -5.71 3.38
CA ALA A 107 2.86 -6.33 3.95
C ALA A 107 1.86 -5.28 4.47
N THR A 108 2.35 -4.21 5.12
CA THR A 108 1.49 -3.11 5.60
C THR A 108 0.85 -2.34 4.45
N LEU A 109 1.62 -2.01 3.41
CA LEU A 109 1.11 -1.26 2.26
C LEU A 109 0.11 -2.08 1.43
N LEU A 110 0.38 -3.35 1.19
CA LEU A 110 -0.54 -4.24 0.48
C LEU A 110 -1.86 -4.44 1.23
N THR A 111 -1.82 -4.56 2.55
CA THR A 111 -3.01 -4.80 3.37
C THR A 111 -3.77 -3.53 3.75
N ALA A 112 -3.24 -2.35 3.45
CA ALA A 112 -3.94 -1.08 3.63
C ALA A 112 -5.19 -0.96 2.73
N SER A 113 -5.18 -1.62 1.57
CA SER A 113 -6.33 -1.70 0.68
C SER A 113 -6.72 -3.17 0.42
N LYS A 114 -8.02 -3.45 0.57
CA LYS A 114 -8.57 -4.76 0.23
C LYS A 114 -8.32 -5.11 -1.24
N TYR A 115 -8.49 -4.13 -2.13
CA TYR A 115 -8.33 -4.34 -3.59
C TYR A 115 -6.89 -4.65 -3.98
N LEU A 116 -5.89 -3.98 -3.37
CA LEU A 116 -4.48 -4.31 -3.60
C LEU A 116 -4.13 -5.69 -3.05
N SER A 117 -4.67 -6.05 -1.88
CA SER A 117 -4.51 -7.40 -1.33
C SER A 117 -5.11 -8.48 -2.24
N ASP A 118 -6.33 -8.24 -2.74
CA ASP A 118 -7.04 -9.19 -3.60
C ASP A 118 -6.33 -9.31 -4.96
N LEU A 119 -5.80 -8.21 -5.52
CA LEU A 119 -4.96 -8.21 -6.72
C LEU A 119 -3.68 -9.02 -6.51
N PHE A 120 -2.99 -8.79 -5.38
CA PHE A 120 -1.77 -9.51 -5.02
C PHE A 120 -2.03 -11.02 -4.91
N GLU A 121 -3.01 -11.43 -4.11
CA GLU A 121 -3.32 -12.85 -3.91
C GLU A 121 -3.88 -13.52 -5.17
N GLY A 122 -4.69 -12.78 -5.94
CA GLY A 122 -5.20 -13.27 -7.22
C GLY A 122 -4.08 -13.55 -8.21
N THR A 123 -3.13 -12.62 -8.32
CA THR A 123 -1.95 -12.78 -9.18
C THR A 123 -1.08 -13.95 -8.73
N LEU A 124 -0.81 -14.05 -7.43
CA LEU A 124 0.00 -15.10 -6.84
C LEU A 124 -0.58 -16.52 -7.09
N LYS A 125 -1.90 -16.65 -7.10
CA LYS A 125 -2.58 -17.92 -7.42
C LYS A 125 -2.40 -18.35 -8.88
N ILE A 126 -2.12 -17.41 -9.78
CA ILE A 126 -1.99 -17.68 -11.21
C ILE A 126 -0.53 -17.86 -11.58
N TYR A 127 0.31 -16.88 -11.25
CA TYR A 127 1.73 -16.88 -11.60
C TYR A 127 2.53 -15.91 -10.75
N GLY A 128 3.81 -16.23 -10.54
CA GLY A 128 4.82 -15.35 -10.00
C GLY A 128 5.26 -15.65 -8.59
N THR A 129 6.20 -14.85 -8.13
CA THR A 129 6.72 -14.92 -6.76
C THR A 129 6.15 -13.76 -5.93
N PRO A 130 5.93 -13.98 -4.61
CA PRO A 130 5.36 -12.94 -3.75
C PRO A 130 6.11 -11.61 -3.84
N LYS A 131 7.45 -11.63 -3.82
CA LYS A 131 8.29 -10.44 -3.87
C LYS A 131 8.18 -9.68 -5.21
N ALA A 132 8.15 -10.41 -6.33
CA ALA A 132 8.01 -9.78 -7.65
C ALA A 132 6.64 -9.11 -7.79
N ILE A 133 5.55 -9.80 -7.42
CA ILE A 133 4.20 -9.25 -7.50
C ILE A 133 4.05 -8.02 -6.58
N ALA A 134 4.55 -8.12 -5.33
CA ALA A 134 4.53 -7.00 -4.40
C ALA A 134 5.26 -5.77 -4.96
N ASN A 135 6.43 -5.98 -5.57
CA ASN A 135 7.18 -4.89 -6.20
C ASN A 135 6.38 -4.21 -7.32
N TRP A 136 5.77 -4.95 -8.22
CA TRP A 136 4.97 -4.38 -9.31
C TRP A 136 3.76 -3.59 -8.78
N ILE A 137 3.06 -4.12 -7.79
CA ILE A 137 1.89 -3.45 -7.20
C ILE A 137 2.32 -2.19 -6.45
N LEU A 138 3.34 -2.27 -5.59
CA LEU A 138 3.73 -1.16 -4.72
C LEU A 138 4.58 -0.09 -5.40
N SER A 139 5.26 -0.42 -6.50
CA SER A 139 6.02 0.58 -7.27
C SER A 139 5.20 1.14 -8.44
N ASP A 140 5.04 0.36 -9.50
CA ASP A 140 4.53 0.89 -10.77
C ASP A 140 3.01 1.10 -10.75
N ILE A 141 2.24 0.14 -10.23
CA ILE A 141 0.77 0.27 -10.16
C ILE A 141 0.38 1.36 -9.17
N SER A 142 0.98 1.40 -7.96
CA SER A 142 0.70 2.45 -6.99
C SER A 142 1.12 3.84 -7.48
N ARG A 143 2.21 3.94 -8.26
CA ARG A 143 2.60 5.20 -8.91
C ARG A 143 1.51 5.71 -9.85
N ILE A 144 0.99 4.83 -10.73
CA ILE A 144 -0.05 5.20 -11.69
C ILE A 144 -1.36 5.59 -10.99
N ILE A 145 -1.75 4.86 -9.95
CA ILE A 145 -2.92 5.18 -9.12
C ILE A 145 -2.80 6.60 -8.56
N ASN A 146 -1.63 6.93 -7.99
CA ASN A 146 -1.38 8.26 -7.43
C ASN A 146 -1.32 9.36 -8.51
N GLU A 147 -0.69 9.09 -9.66
CA GLU A 147 -0.60 10.04 -10.77
C GLU A 147 -1.96 10.34 -11.41
N LYS A 148 -2.84 9.34 -11.49
CA LYS A 148 -4.19 9.48 -12.03
C LYS A 148 -5.22 9.90 -10.98
N GLU A 149 -4.83 10.01 -9.71
CA GLU A 149 -5.71 10.33 -8.59
C GLU A 149 -6.95 9.42 -8.49
N ILE A 150 -6.77 8.12 -8.77
CA ILE A 150 -7.83 7.11 -8.73
C ILE A 150 -7.71 6.24 -7.46
N GLU A 151 -8.81 5.59 -7.10
CA GLU A 151 -8.85 4.61 -6.01
C GLU A 151 -8.39 3.23 -6.49
N ALA A 152 -7.88 2.38 -5.58
CA ALA A 152 -7.41 1.03 -5.92
C ALA A 152 -8.53 0.11 -6.49
N ASN A 153 -9.80 0.39 -6.19
CA ASN A 153 -10.95 -0.30 -6.75
C ASN A 153 -11.29 0.09 -8.19
N GLU A 154 -10.65 1.13 -8.71
CA GLU A 154 -10.82 1.62 -10.07
C GLU A 154 -9.75 1.10 -11.04
N ILE A 155 -8.86 0.20 -10.57
CA ILE A 155 -7.90 -0.48 -11.44
C ILE A 155 -8.68 -1.26 -12.52
N PRO A 156 -8.48 -0.96 -13.82
CA PRO A 156 -9.33 -1.49 -14.88
C PRO A 156 -9.00 -2.93 -15.29
N PHE A 157 -7.88 -3.48 -14.86
CA PHE A 157 -7.44 -4.84 -15.17
C PHE A 157 -7.48 -5.76 -13.94
N THR A 158 -7.40 -7.06 -14.17
CA THR A 158 -7.49 -8.07 -13.13
C THR A 158 -6.13 -8.71 -12.83
N ALA A 159 -6.13 -9.61 -11.84
CA ALA A 159 -4.96 -10.42 -11.48
C ALA A 159 -4.43 -11.29 -12.66
N LYS A 160 -5.27 -11.60 -13.64
CA LYS A 160 -4.87 -12.40 -14.81
C LYS A 160 -3.92 -11.63 -15.74
N GLU A 161 -4.26 -10.38 -16.02
CA GLU A 161 -3.45 -9.53 -16.88
C GLU A 161 -2.10 -9.23 -16.19
N LEU A 162 -2.11 -8.93 -14.89
CA LEU A 162 -0.87 -8.71 -14.14
C LEU A 162 0.01 -9.98 -14.11
N ALA A 163 -0.57 -11.14 -13.83
CA ALA A 163 0.14 -12.42 -13.86
C ALA A 163 0.78 -12.67 -15.23
N LYS A 164 0.04 -12.36 -16.32
CA LYS A 164 0.53 -12.53 -17.68
C LYS A 164 1.70 -11.60 -18.00
N VAL A 165 1.66 -10.35 -17.55
CA VAL A 165 2.80 -9.43 -17.71
C VAL A 165 4.04 -9.96 -17.00
N ILE A 166 3.91 -10.47 -15.76
CA ILE A 166 5.03 -11.03 -15.00
C ILE A 166 5.58 -12.29 -15.69
N GLU A 167 4.71 -13.17 -16.17
CA GLU A 167 5.10 -14.36 -16.95
C GLU A 167 5.92 -13.99 -18.20
N LEU A 168 5.49 -12.96 -18.95
CA LEU A 168 6.18 -12.51 -20.16
C LEU A 168 7.56 -11.90 -19.87
N ILE A 169 7.74 -11.31 -18.68
CA ILE A 169 9.05 -10.82 -18.21
C ILE A 169 9.96 -12.02 -17.88
N ASP A 170 9.47 -12.97 -17.10
CA ASP A 170 10.25 -14.12 -16.64
C ASP A 170 10.64 -15.02 -17.81
N ASN A 171 9.80 -15.13 -18.85
CA ASN A 171 10.10 -15.84 -20.09
C ASN A 171 11.01 -15.07 -21.06
N GLY A 172 11.42 -13.84 -20.71
CA GLY A 172 12.28 -13.00 -21.54
C GLY A 172 11.61 -12.46 -22.83
N THR A 173 10.29 -12.58 -22.95
CA THR A 173 9.54 -12.05 -24.10
C THR A 173 9.57 -10.53 -24.14
N ILE A 174 9.52 -9.90 -22.96
CA ILE A 174 9.60 -8.45 -22.78
C ILE A 174 10.59 -8.09 -21.67
N SER A 175 11.18 -6.91 -21.77
CA SER A 175 12.00 -6.36 -20.69
C SER A 175 11.11 -5.69 -19.63
N SER A 176 11.66 -5.47 -18.42
CA SER A 176 10.97 -4.73 -17.35
C SER A 176 10.58 -3.30 -17.78
N ALA A 177 11.35 -2.67 -18.67
CA ALA A 177 11.03 -1.37 -19.22
C ALA A 177 9.79 -1.40 -20.14
N ILE A 178 9.65 -2.47 -20.92
CA ILE A 178 8.47 -2.69 -21.77
C ILE A 178 7.27 -3.04 -20.90
N ALA A 179 7.46 -3.87 -19.88
CA ALA A 179 6.39 -4.24 -18.94
C ALA A 179 5.74 -3.02 -18.26
N LYS A 180 6.52 -2.00 -17.90
CA LYS A 180 5.98 -0.73 -17.37
C LYS A 180 5.04 -0.06 -18.37
N LYS A 181 5.42 0.00 -19.64
CA LYS A 181 4.57 0.55 -20.70
C LYS A 181 3.31 -0.27 -20.92
N VAL A 182 3.41 -1.60 -20.83
CA VAL A 182 2.25 -2.50 -20.94
C VAL A 182 1.28 -2.25 -19.77
N ILE A 183 1.79 -2.08 -18.55
CA ILE A 183 0.95 -1.75 -17.40
C ILE A 183 0.29 -0.37 -17.59
N GLU A 184 1.01 0.64 -18.06
CA GLU A 184 0.44 1.96 -18.36
C GLU A 184 -0.67 1.87 -19.42
N GLU A 185 -0.47 1.08 -20.45
CA GLU A 185 -1.49 0.82 -21.49
C GLU A 185 -2.70 0.07 -20.92
N LEU A 186 -2.51 -0.89 -20.01
CA LEU A 186 -3.61 -1.59 -19.33
C LEU A 186 -4.50 -0.68 -18.49
N PHE A 187 -3.99 0.45 -18.02
CA PHE A 187 -4.80 1.48 -17.35
C PHE A 187 -5.65 2.31 -18.32
N GLU A 188 -5.27 2.39 -19.60
CA GLU A 188 -6.04 3.08 -20.63
C GLU A 188 -7.00 2.12 -21.35
N ASN A 189 -6.47 0.94 -21.74
CA ASN A 189 -7.16 -0.09 -22.48
C ASN A 189 -6.91 -1.45 -21.83
N PRO A 190 -7.84 -1.98 -21.03
CA PRO A 190 -7.69 -3.24 -20.32
C PRO A 190 -7.88 -4.43 -21.30
N GLU A 191 -6.90 -4.65 -22.16
CA GLU A 191 -6.84 -5.74 -23.12
C GLU A 191 -5.85 -6.84 -22.67
N ASN A 192 -5.76 -7.93 -23.45
CA ASN A 192 -4.76 -8.96 -23.19
C ASN A 192 -3.35 -8.39 -23.40
N PRO A 193 -2.43 -8.50 -22.43
CA PRO A 193 -1.05 -8.01 -22.55
C PRO A 193 -0.32 -8.49 -23.80
N GLU A 194 -0.56 -9.73 -24.24
CA GLU A 194 0.06 -10.27 -25.46
C GLU A 194 -0.37 -9.53 -26.73
N ASP A 195 -1.64 -9.13 -26.79
CA ASP A 195 -2.17 -8.43 -27.95
C ASP A 195 -1.64 -6.99 -28.01
N ILE A 196 -1.56 -6.32 -26.86
CA ILE A 196 -0.92 -5.01 -26.72
C ILE A 196 0.54 -5.06 -27.22
N ILE A 197 1.30 -6.07 -26.78
CA ILE A 197 2.70 -6.24 -27.16
C ILE A 197 2.86 -6.48 -28.65
N LYS A 198 1.99 -7.29 -29.25
CA LYS A 198 2.00 -7.56 -30.69
C LYS A 198 1.66 -6.33 -31.51
N GLU A 199 0.59 -5.62 -31.13
CA GLU A 199 0.14 -4.41 -31.81
C GLU A 199 1.18 -3.29 -31.79
N LYS A 200 1.81 -3.07 -30.63
CA LYS A 200 2.84 -2.05 -30.43
C LYS A 200 4.24 -2.49 -30.92
N GLY A 201 4.42 -3.76 -31.29
CA GLY A 201 5.71 -4.30 -31.74
C GLY A 201 6.78 -4.35 -30.62
N TRP A 202 6.37 -4.54 -29.36
CA TRP A 202 7.25 -4.48 -28.19
C TRP A 202 7.90 -5.84 -27.83
N ILE A 203 8.02 -6.73 -28.79
CA ILE A 203 8.68 -8.02 -28.56
C ILE A 203 10.19 -7.80 -28.49
N GLN A 204 10.82 -8.33 -27.44
CA GLN A 204 12.26 -8.26 -27.29
C GLN A 204 12.94 -9.20 -28.29
N ILE A 205 13.86 -8.66 -29.09
CA ILE A 205 14.69 -9.44 -29.98
C ILE A 205 15.82 -10.04 -29.14
N SER A 206 15.76 -11.34 -28.88
CA SER A 206 16.76 -12.08 -28.09
C SER A 206 17.73 -12.89 -29.01
N ASP A 207 17.54 -12.84 -30.33
CA ASP A 207 18.41 -13.53 -31.26
C ASP A 207 19.77 -12.82 -31.39
N GLU A 208 20.84 -13.48 -30.93
CA GLU A 208 22.20 -12.95 -30.97
C GLU A 208 22.65 -12.60 -32.40
N GLY A 209 22.17 -13.34 -33.40
CA GLY A 209 22.47 -13.09 -34.79
C GLY A 209 21.88 -11.76 -35.29
N ALA A 210 20.60 -11.54 -35.00
CA ALA A 210 19.91 -10.29 -35.34
C ALA A 210 20.48 -9.10 -34.60
N ILE A 211 20.78 -9.25 -33.30
CA ILE A 211 21.42 -8.20 -32.52
C ILE A 211 22.79 -7.85 -33.07
N LYS A 212 23.60 -8.85 -33.40
CA LYS A 212 24.95 -8.66 -33.98
C LYS A 212 24.92 -7.92 -35.32
N GLU A 213 23.96 -8.23 -36.19
CA GLU A 213 23.79 -7.49 -37.45
C GLU A 213 23.46 -6.01 -37.20
N VAL A 214 22.55 -5.72 -36.27
CA VAL A 214 22.19 -4.34 -35.95
C VAL A 214 23.36 -3.59 -35.31
N VAL A 215 24.09 -4.24 -34.43
CA VAL A 215 25.30 -3.66 -33.79
C VAL A 215 26.37 -3.37 -34.85
N LEU A 216 26.63 -4.31 -35.77
CA LEU A 216 27.62 -4.09 -36.84
C LEU A 216 27.21 -2.93 -37.73
N LYS A 217 25.96 -2.83 -38.16
CA LYS A 217 25.44 -1.68 -38.93
C LYS A 217 25.62 -0.34 -38.22
N ILE A 218 25.39 -0.30 -36.88
CA ILE A 218 25.60 0.92 -36.08
C ILE A 218 27.07 1.28 -35.99
N LEU A 219 27.93 0.29 -35.79
CA LEU A 219 29.39 0.49 -35.75
C LEU A 219 29.91 1.03 -37.09
N ASP A 220 29.50 0.42 -38.21
CA ASP A 220 29.89 0.84 -39.57
C ASP A 220 29.45 2.27 -39.91
N ASN A 221 28.30 2.69 -39.40
CA ASN A 221 27.77 4.03 -39.61
C ASN A 221 28.38 5.10 -38.67
N ASN A 222 29.12 4.68 -37.64
CA ASN A 222 29.68 5.60 -36.62
C ASN A 222 31.20 5.41 -36.37
N PRO A 223 32.06 5.39 -37.42
CA PRO A 223 33.49 5.10 -37.26
C PRO A 223 34.23 6.12 -36.40
N GLN A 224 33.83 7.38 -36.41
CA GLN A 224 34.44 8.40 -35.56
C GLN A 224 34.16 8.19 -34.08
N SER A 225 32.97 7.71 -33.70
CA SER A 225 32.62 7.39 -32.32
C SER A 225 33.44 6.21 -31.77
N ILE A 226 33.71 5.21 -32.63
CA ILE A 226 34.58 4.07 -32.28
C ILE A 226 36.01 4.52 -32.01
N ILE A 227 36.56 5.35 -32.87
CA ILE A 227 37.93 5.91 -32.72
C ILE A 227 37.99 6.73 -31.44
N CYS A 228 37.00 7.60 -31.19
CA CYS A 228 36.94 8.41 -29.97
C CYS A 228 36.90 7.56 -28.68
N LEU A 229 36.09 6.51 -28.62
CA LEU A 229 35.98 5.61 -27.49
C LEU A 229 37.26 4.80 -27.23
N LEU A 230 37.93 4.33 -28.28
CA LEU A 230 39.18 3.57 -28.16
C LEU A 230 40.33 4.42 -27.61
N TYR A 231 40.37 5.73 -27.97
CA TYR A 231 41.48 6.59 -27.60
C TYR A 231 41.24 7.47 -26.35
N THR A 232 39.98 7.73 -25.99
CA THR A 232 39.60 8.66 -24.91
C THR A 232 39.11 8.00 -23.62
N SER A 233 38.78 6.72 -23.66
CA SER A 233 38.24 5.98 -22.49
C SER A 233 39.01 4.67 -22.30
N PRO A 234 40.21 4.70 -21.69
CA PRO A 234 40.88 3.47 -21.27
C PRO A 234 39.99 2.75 -20.26
N SER A 235 39.76 1.45 -20.49
CA SER A 235 39.04 0.59 -19.57
C SER A 235 39.62 0.67 -18.16
N PRO A 236 38.77 0.70 -17.09
CA PRO A 236 39.29 0.59 -15.72
C PRO A 236 40.13 -0.67 -15.48
N ARG A 237 40.04 -1.69 -16.33
CA ARG A 237 40.89 -2.90 -16.29
C ARG A 237 42.29 -2.70 -16.85
N ASP A 238 42.52 -1.65 -17.62
CA ASP A 238 43.84 -1.35 -18.21
C ASP A 238 44.70 -0.45 -17.32
N ARG A 239 44.22 -0.12 -16.14
CA ARG A 239 44.99 0.54 -15.08
C ARG A 239 45.48 -0.52 -14.07
N GLY A 240 46.34 -1.39 -14.51
CA GLY A 240 47.06 -2.32 -13.66
C GLY A 240 48.17 -1.63 -12.87
#